data_9d2149c77998a81767a0932c146f7041
#
_entry.id   9d2149c77998a81767a0932c146f7041
#
_cell.length_a   1.000
_cell.length_b   1.000
_cell.length_c   1.000
_cell.angle_alpha   90.00
_cell.angle_beta   90.00
_cell.angle_gamma   90.00
#
_symmetry.space_group_name_H-M   'P 1'
#
loop_
_entity.id
_entity.type
_entity.pdbx_description
1 polymer ?
#
loop_
_entity_poly.entity_id
_entity_poly.type
_entity_poly.pdbx_seq_one_letter_code
_entity_poly.pdbx_strand_id
1 'polypeptide(L)'
;MRDGPTAAEVDIALVAAVAENGVIGDDGEIPWPSIQADRRQYRARVAEHPVALGRRTFDSMRDDLPGSAQVVLSRSRDEFDPDTAHHAEDVAEAVDIAESLGADRLYVLGGGAIYELFQPHVDRMVLSRVHGEYEGDTYYPEFDEDEWDLAETTEYERFTLEEWVRRD
;
A
#
# COMPACT_ATOMS: atom_id res chain seq x y z
N MET A 1 2.98 7.61 24.97
CA MET A 1 1.97 7.65 24.77
C MET A 1 1.72 8.67 24.16
N ARG A 2 1.25 8.77 23.71
CA ARG A 2 0.88 9.66 23.13
C ARG A 2 0.06 10.35 23.84
N ASP A 3 0.12 10.83 24.06
CA ASP A 3 -0.60 11.38 24.60
C ASP A 3 -1.59 11.59 24.29
N GLY A 4 -1.95 11.31 24.32
CA GLY A 4 -2.60 11.28 24.02
C GLY A 4 -3.33 11.38 23.56
N PRO A 5 -3.61 11.60 23.15
CA PRO A 5 -4.40 11.36 22.42
C PRO A 5 -4.22 11.43 21.37
N THR A 6 -3.74 11.38 21.26
CA THR A 6 -3.60 11.44 20.34
C THR A 6 -4.04 10.86 19.68
N ALA A 7 -4.21 10.96 19.91
CA ALA A 7 -4.77 10.70 19.28
C ALA A 7 -5.02 10.17 18.21
N ALA A 8 -5.23 10.56 17.60
CA ALA A 8 -5.57 10.19 16.41
C ALA A 8 -4.42 9.75 15.68
N GLU A 9 -3.93 8.69 16.02
CA GLU A 9 -2.93 8.14 15.25
C GLU A 9 -3.52 7.47 14.07
N VAL A 10 -2.95 7.74 12.90
CA VAL A 10 -3.32 7.05 11.67
C VAL A 10 -2.59 5.72 11.64
N ASP A 11 -3.35 4.64 11.50
CA ASP A 11 -2.80 3.30 11.33
C ASP A 11 -2.37 3.16 9.88
N ILE A 12 -1.13 2.75 9.64
CA ILE A 12 -0.60 2.65 8.27
C ILE A 12 -0.58 1.18 7.88
N ALA A 13 -1.30 0.84 6.82
CA ALA A 13 -1.39 -0.52 6.31
C ALA A 13 -0.89 -0.57 4.88
N LEU A 14 0.01 -1.49 4.60
CA LEU A 14 0.57 -1.66 3.26
C LEU A 14 -0.15 -2.78 2.55
N VAL A 15 -0.50 -2.57 1.28
CA VAL A 15 -1.18 -3.57 0.47
C VAL A 15 -0.34 -3.85 -0.77
N ALA A 16 0.04 -5.10 -0.98
CA ALA A 16 0.88 -5.48 -2.12
C ALA A 16 0.58 -6.89 -2.57
N ALA A 17 0.76 -7.13 -3.87
CA ALA A 17 0.77 -8.48 -4.43
C ALA A 17 2.23 -8.85 -4.69
N VAL A 18 2.67 -10.01 -4.22
CA VAL A 18 4.07 -10.41 -4.21
C VAL A 18 4.17 -11.86 -4.68
N ALA A 19 4.95 -12.10 -5.72
CA ALA A 19 5.18 -13.47 -6.20
C ALA A 19 5.98 -14.29 -5.19
N GLU A 20 6.02 -15.59 -5.38
CA GLU A 20 6.72 -16.47 -4.45
C GLU A 20 8.20 -16.12 -4.30
N ASN A 21 8.81 -15.60 -5.35
CA ASN A 21 10.21 -15.21 -5.32
C ASN A 21 10.41 -13.73 -4.94
N GLY A 22 9.37 -13.06 -4.48
CA GLY A 22 9.49 -11.68 -3.98
C GLY A 22 9.25 -10.60 -5.02
N VAL A 23 9.06 -10.96 -6.27
CA VAL A 23 8.89 -9.98 -7.34
C VAL A 23 7.53 -9.30 -7.22
N ILE A 24 7.51 -7.97 -7.39
CA ILE A 24 6.28 -7.18 -7.39
C ILE A 24 6.08 -6.41 -8.70
N GLY A 25 7.11 -6.33 -9.54
CA GLY A 25 6.98 -5.60 -10.79
C GLY A 25 8.10 -5.89 -11.75
N ASP A 26 7.84 -5.59 -13.02
CA ASP A 26 8.81 -5.73 -14.08
C ASP A 26 8.56 -4.62 -15.09
N ASP A 27 9.52 -3.70 -15.21
CA ASP A 27 9.43 -2.56 -16.13
C ASP A 27 8.14 -1.75 -15.91
N GLY A 28 7.79 -1.56 -14.63
CA GLY A 28 6.62 -0.76 -14.27
C GLY A 28 5.30 -1.49 -14.35
N GLU A 29 5.30 -2.77 -14.66
CA GLU A 29 4.09 -3.55 -14.82
C GLU A 29 4.11 -4.77 -13.92
N ILE A 30 2.92 -5.30 -13.61
CA ILE A 30 2.79 -6.54 -12.87
C ILE A 30 3.07 -7.69 -13.83
N PRO A 31 4.02 -8.60 -13.50
CA PRO A 31 4.45 -9.64 -14.45
C PRO A 31 3.48 -10.81 -14.61
N TRP A 32 2.49 -10.95 -13.75
CA TRP A 32 1.52 -12.05 -13.88
C TRP A 32 0.21 -11.53 -14.47
N PRO A 33 -0.60 -12.44 -15.05
CA PRO A 33 -1.90 -12.03 -15.56
C PRO A 33 -2.79 -11.48 -14.44
N SER A 34 -3.67 -10.58 -14.79
CA SER A 34 -4.56 -9.95 -13.82
C SER A 34 -5.33 -10.98 -13.01
N ILE A 35 -5.42 -10.76 -11.70
CA ILE A 35 -6.14 -11.64 -10.78
C ILE A 35 -7.33 -10.85 -10.25
N GLN A 36 -8.52 -11.13 -10.78
CA GLN A 36 -9.70 -10.35 -10.43
C GLN A 36 -10.06 -10.45 -8.96
N ALA A 37 -9.89 -11.63 -8.36
CA ALA A 37 -10.21 -11.79 -6.94
C ALA A 37 -9.34 -10.90 -6.07
N ASP A 38 -8.06 -10.77 -6.42
CA ASP A 38 -7.16 -9.89 -5.70
C ASP A 38 -7.54 -8.43 -5.88
N ARG A 39 -7.81 -8.03 -7.12
CA ARG A 39 -8.21 -6.65 -7.39
C ARG A 39 -9.48 -6.30 -6.64
N ARG A 40 -10.44 -7.22 -6.60
CA ARG A 40 -11.73 -6.99 -5.94
C ARG A 40 -11.56 -6.83 -4.44
N GLN A 41 -10.73 -7.70 -3.82
CA GLN A 41 -10.57 -7.63 -2.37
C GLN A 41 -9.83 -6.36 -1.95
N TYR A 42 -8.77 -5.98 -2.69
CA TYR A 42 -8.04 -4.78 -2.26
C TYR A 42 -8.85 -3.52 -2.51
N ARG A 43 -9.59 -3.46 -3.63
CA ARG A 43 -10.44 -2.30 -3.90
C ARG A 43 -11.51 -2.12 -2.83
N ALA A 44 -12.13 -3.22 -2.40
CA ALA A 44 -13.13 -3.16 -1.34
C ALA A 44 -12.50 -2.73 -0.02
N ARG A 45 -11.30 -3.24 0.25
CA ARG A 45 -10.61 -2.95 1.50
C ARG A 45 -10.29 -1.48 1.65
N VAL A 46 -9.85 -0.82 0.58
CA VAL A 46 -9.40 0.58 0.67
C VAL A 46 -10.50 1.59 0.32
N ALA A 47 -11.67 1.15 -0.08
CA ALA A 47 -12.66 2.00 -0.73
C ALA A 47 -13.03 3.25 0.08
N GLU A 48 -13.06 3.14 1.41
CA GLU A 48 -13.50 4.26 2.25
C GLU A 48 -12.33 4.90 2.99
N HIS A 49 -11.10 4.67 2.54
CA HIS A 49 -9.91 5.16 3.20
C HIS A 49 -9.03 5.91 2.22
N PRO A 50 -8.22 6.86 2.71
CA PRO A 50 -7.20 7.45 1.84
C PRO A 50 -6.11 6.42 1.53
N VAL A 51 -5.52 6.56 0.35
CA VAL A 51 -4.43 5.69 -0.08
C VAL A 51 -3.20 6.53 -0.40
N ALA A 52 -2.01 5.98 -0.14
CA ALA A 52 -0.75 6.61 -0.48
C ALA A 52 -0.12 5.82 -1.62
N LEU A 53 0.35 6.51 -2.63
CA LEU A 53 0.93 5.85 -3.80
C LEU A 53 1.88 6.81 -4.48
N GLY A 54 2.78 6.27 -5.30
CA GLY A 54 3.69 7.08 -6.05
C GLY A 54 3.04 7.69 -7.28
N ARG A 55 3.70 8.69 -7.86
CA ARG A 55 3.15 9.41 -9.01
C ARG A 55 2.88 8.48 -10.19
N ARG A 56 3.80 7.56 -10.49
CA ARG A 56 3.61 6.66 -11.63
C ARG A 56 2.43 5.74 -11.44
N THR A 57 2.27 5.21 -10.22
CA THR A 57 1.12 4.37 -9.90
C THR A 57 -0.17 5.17 -10.00
N PHE A 58 -0.14 6.39 -9.47
CA PHE A 58 -1.30 7.29 -9.56
C PHE A 58 -1.69 7.51 -11.02
N ASP A 59 -0.70 7.87 -11.86
CA ASP A 59 -0.98 8.13 -13.26
C ASP A 59 -1.57 6.91 -13.98
N SER A 60 -1.13 5.72 -13.60
CA SER A 60 -1.63 4.50 -14.23
C SER A 60 -3.07 4.17 -13.81
N MET A 61 -3.57 4.79 -12.75
CA MET A 61 -4.91 4.52 -12.22
C MET A 61 -5.85 5.71 -12.36
N ARG A 62 -5.49 6.69 -13.17
CA ARG A 62 -6.26 7.95 -13.26
C ARG A 62 -7.70 7.75 -13.67
N ASP A 63 -7.99 6.72 -14.47
CA ASP A 63 -9.35 6.48 -14.94
C ASP A 63 -10.23 5.83 -13.89
N ASP A 64 -9.63 5.29 -12.82
CA ASP A 64 -10.37 4.59 -11.78
C ASP A 64 -9.55 4.64 -10.51
N LEU A 65 -9.57 5.78 -9.83
CA LEU A 65 -8.71 6.00 -8.67
C LEU A 65 -9.18 5.20 -7.46
N PRO A 66 -8.25 4.59 -6.74
CA PRO A 66 -8.59 3.79 -5.55
C PRO A 66 -8.80 4.68 -4.34
N GLY A 67 -9.58 4.17 -3.38
CA GLY A 67 -9.73 4.82 -2.09
C GLY A 67 -10.65 6.03 -2.13
N SER A 68 -10.78 6.68 -0.96
CA SER A 68 -11.61 7.87 -0.83
C SER A 68 -10.82 9.13 -1.18
N ALA A 69 -9.51 9.07 -1.08
CA ALA A 69 -8.60 10.16 -1.43
C ALA A 69 -7.25 9.54 -1.77
N GLN A 70 -6.46 10.26 -2.57
CA GLN A 70 -5.15 9.76 -2.97
C GLN A 70 -4.10 10.75 -2.46
N VAL A 71 -3.12 10.23 -1.71
CA VAL A 71 -1.97 10.99 -1.25
C VAL A 71 -0.82 10.56 -2.13
N VAL A 72 -0.40 11.45 -3.03
CA VAL A 72 0.57 11.10 -4.06
C VAL A 72 1.95 11.57 -3.62
N LEU A 73 2.87 10.60 -3.47
CA LEU A 73 4.25 10.88 -3.08
C LEU A 73 5.02 11.30 -4.32
N SER A 74 5.52 12.53 -4.32
CA SER A 74 6.26 13.05 -5.47
C SER A 74 7.15 14.18 -5.02
N ARG A 75 8.37 14.22 -5.56
CA ARG A 75 9.28 15.34 -5.32
C ARG A 75 9.24 16.38 -6.42
N SER A 76 8.62 16.04 -7.55
CA SER A 76 8.72 16.89 -8.73
C SER A 76 7.39 17.47 -9.18
N ARG A 77 6.27 16.96 -8.66
CA ARG A 77 4.95 17.44 -9.07
C ARG A 77 4.09 17.61 -7.84
N ASP A 78 3.57 18.80 -7.64
CA ASP A 78 2.80 19.13 -6.44
C ASP A 78 1.33 19.44 -6.72
N GLU A 79 0.90 19.34 -7.99
CA GLU A 79 -0.50 19.57 -8.35
C GLU A 79 -1.03 18.39 -9.13
N PHE A 80 -2.26 18.01 -8.81
CA PHE A 80 -2.94 16.89 -9.47
C PHE A 80 -4.36 17.31 -9.79
N ASP A 81 -4.84 16.96 -10.99
CA ASP A 81 -6.15 17.38 -11.47
C ASP A 81 -7.33 16.91 -10.62
N PRO A 82 -7.39 15.62 -10.20
CA PRO A 82 -8.54 15.19 -9.41
C PRO A 82 -8.61 15.88 -8.06
N ASP A 83 -9.82 16.28 -7.68
CA ASP A 83 -10.03 16.98 -6.41
C ASP A 83 -9.67 16.11 -5.20
N THR A 84 -9.70 14.80 -5.34
CA THR A 84 -9.40 13.89 -4.25
C THR A 84 -7.90 13.63 -4.10
N ALA A 85 -7.08 14.14 -5.01
CA ALA A 85 -5.63 13.90 -4.96
C ALA A 85 -4.93 14.99 -4.16
N HIS A 86 -3.98 14.56 -3.34
CA HIS A 86 -3.19 15.45 -2.47
C HIS A 86 -1.72 15.12 -2.67
N HIS A 87 -0.87 16.12 -2.55
CA HIS A 87 0.57 15.94 -2.71
C HIS A 87 1.26 15.80 -1.36
N ALA A 88 2.21 14.87 -1.26
CA ALA A 88 3.08 14.73 -0.10
C ALA A 88 4.50 14.46 -0.58
N GLU A 89 5.48 14.99 0.15
CA GLU A 89 6.88 14.76 -0.19
C GLU A 89 7.50 13.63 0.61
N ASP A 90 6.89 13.28 1.75
CA ASP A 90 7.44 12.24 2.60
C ASP A 90 6.34 11.58 3.42
N VAL A 91 6.73 10.59 4.23
CA VAL A 91 5.77 9.83 5.04
C VAL A 91 5.05 10.74 6.04
N ALA A 92 5.79 11.64 6.70
CA ALA A 92 5.18 12.51 7.72
C ALA A 92 4.09 13.38 7.11
N GLU A 93 4.34 13.95 5.92
CA GLU A 93 3.31 14.75 5.26
C GLU A 93 2.12 13.90 4.85
N ALA A 94 2.37 12.68 4.38
CA ALA A 94 1.28 11.79 3.99
C ALA A 94 0.38 11.48 5.19
N VAL A 95 0.97 11.22 6.33
CA VAL A 95 0.21 10.94 7.56
C VAL A 95 -0.57 12.18 8.00
N ASP A 96 0.05 13.36 7.92
CA ASP A 96 -0.62 14.62 8.28
C ASP A 96 -1.86 14.85 7.40
N ILE A 97 -1.74 14.56 6.12
CA ILE A 97 -2.87 14.72 5.20
C ILE A 97 -3.98 13.75 5.58
N ALA A 98 -3.64 12.49 5.85
CA ALA A 98 -4.64 11.50 6.25
C ALA A 98 -5.36 11.94 7.53
N GLU A 99 -4.62 12.46 8.50
CA GLU A 99 -5.22 12.98 9.73
C GLU A 99 -6.16 14.13 9.43
N SER A 100 -5.75 15.04 8.57
CA SER A 100 -6.57 16.21 8.25
C SER A 100 -7.87 15.82 7.54
N LEU A 101 -7.88 14.66 6.91
CA LEU A 101 -9.07 14.13 6.26
C LEU A 101 -9.98 13.37 7.23
N GLY A 102 -9.57 13.28 8.49
CA GLY A 102 -10.35 12.58 9.50
C GLY A 102 -10.22 11.06 9.43
N ALA A 103 -9.20 10.57 8.74
CA ALA A 103 -9.03 9.14 8.56
C ALA A 103 -8.31 8.51 9.74
N ASP A 104 -8.68 7.28 10.06
CA ASP A 104 -7.96 6.53 11.08
C ASP A 104 -7.01 5.50 10.45
N ARG A 105 -7.00 5.35 9.14
CA ARG A 105 -6.10 4.43 8.44
C ARG A 105 -5.70 4.98 7.08
N LEU A 106 -4.44 4.76 6.73
CA LEU A 106 -3.89 5.10 5.42
C LEU A 106 -3.34 3.81 4.81
N TYR A 107 -3.79 3.49 3.59
CA TYR A 107 -3.32 2.31 2.89
C TYR A 107 -2.25 2.70 1.87
N VAL A 108 -1.14 1.96 1.86
CA VAL A 108 -0.01 2.23 0.96
C VAL A 108 -0.07 1.24 -0.19
N LEU A 109 -0.18 1.74 -1.40
CA LEU A 109 -0.42 0.90 -2.59
C LEU A 109 0.76 0.75 -3.54
N GLY A 110 1.89 1.39 -3.27
CA GLY A 110 3.10 1.19 -4.06
C GLY A 110 3.40 2.36 -4.97
N GLY A 111 4.28 2.24 -5.88
CA GLY A 111 5.12 1.04 -6.19
C GLY A 111 6.28 0.79 -5.26
N GLY A 112 7.29 0.12 -5.80
CA GLY A 112 8.39 -0.39 -4.99
C GLY A 112 9.11 0.63 -4.14
N ALA A 113 9.42 1.79 -4.70
CA ALA A 113 10.09 2.85 -3.94
C ALA A 113 9.21 3.34 -2.79
N ILE A 114 7.90 3.37 -3.00
CA ILE A 114 6.96 3.82 -1.98
C ILE A 114 6.82 2.76 -0.89
N TYR A 115 6.80 1.49 -1.26
CA TYR A 115 6.82 0.41 -0.26
C TYR A 115 8.05 0.52 0.63
N GLU A 116 9.23 0.74 0.03
CA GLU A 116 10.46 0.88 0.81
C GLU A 116 10.40 2.07 1.75
N LEU A 117 9.85 3.18 1.25
CA LEU A 117 9.76 4.40 2.04
C LEU A 117 8.88 4.21 3.27
N PHE A 118 7.77 3.50 3.12
CA PHE A 118 6.81 3.33 4.21
C PHE A 118 7.10 2.13 5.11
N GLN A 119 7.87 1.15 4.64
CA GLN A 119 8.05 -0.12 5.37
C GLN A 119 8.41 0.07 6.85
N PRO A 120 9.35 0.96 7.22
CA PRO A 120 9.68 1.13 8.64
C PRO A 120 8.54 1.71 9.48
N HIS A 121 7.52 2.24 8.85
CA HIS A 121 6.45 2.97 9.53
C HIS A 121 5.10 2.26 9.52
N VAL A 122 4.99 1.13 8.81
CA VAL A 122 3.68 0.48 8.69
C VAL A 122 3.38 -0.37 9.91
N ASP A 123 2.11 -0.41 10.28
CA ASP A 123 1.63 -1.20 11.40
C ASP A 123 1.06 -2.54 10.95
N ARG A 124 0.68 -2.63 9.67
CA ARG A 124 0.07 -3.82 9.08
C ARG A 124 0.54 -4.00 7.66
N MET A 125 0.58 -5.26 7.22
CA MET A 125 0.83 -5.57 5.82
C MET A 125 -0.24 -6.54 5.36
N VAL A 126 -0.84 -6.27 4.21
CA VAL A 126 -1.81 -7.16 3.58
C VAL A 126 -1.17 -7.61 2.27
N LEU A 127 -0.67 -8.83 2.26
CA LEU A 127 0.13 -9.33 1.14
C LEU A 127 -0.62 -10.42 0.41
N SER A 128 -0.83 -10.23 -0.89
CA SER A 128 -1.37 -11.29 -1.75
C SER A 128 -0.17 -12.06 -2.30
N ARG A 129 0.08 -13.24 -1.75
CA ARG A 129 1.20 -14.09 -2.18
C ARG A 129 0.79 -14.82 -3.44
N VAL A 130 1.19 -14.28 -4.59
CA VAL A 130 0.83 -14.83 -5.88
C VAL A 130 1.60 -16.14 -6.09
N HIS A 131 0.88 -17.20 -6.45
CA HIS A 131 1.50 -18.51 -6.66
C HIS A 131 2.39 -18.46 -7.89
N GLY A 132 3.60 -18.99 -7.76
CA GLY A 132 4.56 -19.06 -8.85
C GLY A 132 5.65 -18.02 -8.72
N GLU A 133 6.70 -18.24 -9.51
CA GLU A 133 7.83 -17.33 -9.58
C GLU A 133 7.77 -16.60 -10.91
N TYR A 134 8.17 -15.35 -10.91
CA TYR A 134 8.10 -14.50 -12.08
C TYR A 134 9.38 -13.70 -12.21
N GLU A 135 9.75 -13.37 -13.42
CA GLU A 135 10.88 -12.48 -13.65
C GLU A 135 10.44 -11.05 -13.43
N GLY A 136 11.33 -10.26 -12.83
CA GLY A 136 11.02 -8.86 -12.61
C GLY A 136 12.22 -8.13 -12.08
N ASP A 137 12.12 -6.81 -12.11
CA ASP A 137 13.17 -5.91 -11.66
C ASP A 137 12.86 -5.23 -10.34
N THR A 138 11.67 -5.45 -9.79
CA THR A 138 11.25 -4.78 -8.56
C THR A 138 10.77 -5.85 -7.58
N TYR A 139 11.24 -5.73 -6.34
CA TYR A 139 10.97 -6.71 -5.29
C TYR A 139 10.33 -6.02 -4.10
N TYR A 140 9.49 -6.77 -3.37
CA TYR A 140 8.94 -6.28 -2.13
C TYR A 140 10.07 -6.11 -1.10
N PRO A 141 10.06 -5.03 -0.29
CA PRO A 141 11.12 -4.83 0.70
C PRO A 141 11.19 -6.00 1.68
N GLU A 142 12.41 -6.37 2.05
CA GLU A 142 12.58 -7.41 3.06
C GLU A 142 12.13 -6.91 4.41
N PHE A 143 11.55 -7.79 5.20
CA PHE A 143 11.17 -7.45 6.56
C PHE A 143 11.51 -8.63 7.46
N ASP A 144 11.76 -8.32 8.74
CA ASP A 144 12.13 -9.33 9.73
C ASP A 144 10.85 -9.95 10.30
N GLU A 145 10.59 -11.20 9.94
CA GLU A 145 9.36 -11.87 10.38
C GLU A 145 9.27 -11.98 11.90
N ASP A 146 10.40 -11.87 12.59
CA ASP A 146 10.37 -11.87 14.06
C ASP A 146 9.71 -10.61 14.63
N GLU A 147 9.60 -9.55 13.83
CA GLU A 147 8.94 -8.32 14.24
C GLU A 147 7.47 -8.29 13.92
N TRP A 148 6.95 -9.35 13.29
CA TRP A 148 5.59 -9.39 12.80
C TRP A 148 4.87 -10.65 13.21
N ASP A 149 3.56 -10.55 13.41
CA ASP A 149 2.69 -11.71 13.61
C ASP A 149 1.83 -11.90 12.39
N LEU A 150 1.76 -13.12 11.89
CA LEU A 150 0.84 -13.46 10.82
C LEU A 150 -0.53 -13.70 11.46
N ALA A 151 -1.41 -12.73 11.29
CA ALA A 151 -2.69 -12.72 11.99
C ALA A 151 -3.74 -13.58 11.30
N GLU A 152 -3.70 -13.62 9.96
CA GLU A 152 -4.74 -14.34 9.23
C GLU A 152 -4.23 -14.69 7.84
N THR A 153 -4.68 -15.84 7.30
CA THR A 153 -4.45 -16.22 5.92
C THR A 153 -5.77 -16.65 5.31
N THR A 154 -5.94 -16.34 4.03
CA THR A 154 -7.10 -16.75 3.25
C THR A 154 -6.60 -17.29 1.91
N GLU A 155 -6.99 -18.50 1.56
CA GLU A 155 -6.53 -19.13 0.34
C GLU A 155 -7.47 -18.84 -0.82
N TYR A 156 -6.88 -18.41 -1.93
CA TYR A 156 -7.59 -18.25 -3.19
C TYR A 156 -6.93 -19.13 -4.24
N GLU A 157 -7.55 -19.23 -5.40
CA GLU A 157 -7.05 -20.15 -6.42
C GLU A 157 -5.63 -19.80 -6.87
N ARG A 158 -5.32 -18.50 -7.03
CA ARG A 158 -4.05 -18.08 -7.59
C ARG A 158 -3.14 -17.37 -6.60
N PHE A 159 -3.61 -17.15 -5.38
CA PHE A 159 -2.80 -16.46 -4.38
C PHE A 159 -3.31 -16.80 -2.99
N THR A 160 -2.45 -16.57 -2.00
CA THR A 160 -2.81 -16.65 -0.58
C THR A 160 -2.73 -15.25 -0.01
N LEU A 161 -3.83 -14.77 0.56
CA LEU A 161 -3.86 -13.46 1.20
C LEU A 161 -3.35 -13.59 2.62
N GLU A 162 -2.33 -12.82 2.96
CA GLU A 162 -1.73 -12.84 4.31
C GLU A 162 -1.92 -11.47 4.96
N GLU A 163 -2.37 -11.48 6.21
CA GLU A 163 -2.49 -10.24 6.97
C GLU A 163 -1.52 -10.31 8.15
N TRP A 164 -0.58 -9.39 8.15
CA TRP A 164 0.49 -9.32 9.14
C TRP A 164 0.31 -8.09 10.00
N VAL A 165 0.57 -8.24 11.31
CA VAL A 165 0.49 -7.15 12.27
C VAL A 165 1.83 -7.03 12.97
N ARG A 166 2.34 -5.80 13.11
CA ARG A 166 3.63 -5.59 13.76
C ARG A 166 3.51 -5.91 15.24
N ARG A 167 4.51 -6.60 15.75
CA ARG A 167 4.59 -6.89 17.19
C ARG A 167 4.94 -5.62 17.96
N ASP A 168 4.45 -5.56 19.18
CA ASP A 168 4.78 -4.44 20.07
C ASP A 168 6.21 -4.50 20.59
#